data_6667e678d51046e3ba62af8619665c9a
#
_entry.id   6667e678d51046e3ba62af8619665c9a
#
_cell.length_a   1.000
_cell.length_b   1.000
_cell.length_c   1.000
_cell.angle_alpha   90.00
_cell.angle_beta   90.00
_cell.angle_gamma   90.00
#
_symmetry.space_group_name_H-M   'P 1'
#
loop_
_entity.id
_entity.type
_entity.pdbx_description
1 polymer ?
#
loop_
_entity_poly.entity_id
_entity_poly.type
_entity_poly.pdbx_seq_one_letter_code
_entity_poly.pdbx_strand_id
1 'polypeptide(L)'
;IAAGQVSRPQSFQEKRLVKTLRRVRRLGEEAQDRESRAVTGIRQAREAAVFVAPALLGETPQAPARELKKPRACYVCKAEFTRLHHFYDSMCAECADFNYAKRFQTTSLEGKVGLVTGSRVKIGFHIALKMLRAGAEVIATTRFPQDSALRYSRESDFSDWKHRLHIHGLDLRHPPSVEIFARYVEHSFKRLDIIVNNACQTVRRPPGFYEDLLETESRPATDFGPDIFLLLKSHEDLKAALDPSTKPSDELRASPSTKPSDELRASPSTKPLDELRASPSTKPSDELRASPSTKPSDGLRAGHGASTSSLVVDRAGLMTLNGGRSGIGVVASARLSQVRYAYDDDTRRDDLFPQGRLDADLQQVDLREQNTWRLALADVPTAEMLEVQLVNAVAPFILCARLKPLMLRVPTRDKHIVNVSAMEGIFSRGTKTDKHPHTNMAKAALNMMTLTASRDYVKDGIHMNAVDTGWVTDEDPAIHADRKKAEFDFAPPLDIVDGAARVCDPFFSGLITGEHTYGKFLKDYKPSNW
;
A
#
# COMPACT_ATOMS: atom_id res chain seq x y z
N ILE A 1 -18.49 23.04 60.67
CA ILE A 1 -17.36 22.82 59.93
C ILE A 1 -17.65 23.19 58.47
N ALA A 2 -17.17 24.32 58.01
CA ALA A 2 -17.63 25.05 56.87
C ALA A 2 -17.17 24.42 55.54
N ALA A 3 -18.10 23.88 54.78
CA ALA A 3 -17.93 23.72 53.33
C ALA A 3 -17.82 25.14 52.77
N GLY A 4 -16.62 25.48 52.25
CA GLY A 4 -16.35 26.78 51.67
C GLY A 4 -17.34 27.09 50.55
N GLN A 5 -18.25 28.01 50.77
CA GLN A 5 -18.99 28.66 49.71
C GLN A 5 -17.98 29.27 48.75
N VAL A 6 -17.87 28.71 47.55
CA VAL A 6 -17.14 29.36 46.45
C VAL A 6 -17.92 30.62 46.10
N SER A 7 -17.58 31.75 46.74
CA SER A 7 -18.16 33.04 46.44
C SER A 7 -17.91 33.36 44.96
N ARG A 8 -18.99 33.73 44.24
CA ARG A 8 -18.85 34.20 42.85
C ARG A 8 -17.98 35.45 42.86
N PRO A 9 -16.93 35.53 42.03
CA PRO A 9 -16.04 36.68 41.99
C PRO A 9 -16.86 37.95 41.69
N GLN A 10 -16.80 38.92 42.59
CA GLN A 10 -17.63 40.14 42.54
C GLN A 10 -16.92 41.27 41.77
N SER A 11 -15.59 41.30 41.76
CA SER A 11 -14.83 42.33 41.06
C SER A 11 -14.22 41.84 39.73
N PHE A 12 -13.91 42.79 38.83
CA PHE A 12 -13.22 42.49 37.55
C PHE A 12 -11.83 41.88 37.78
N GLN A 13 -11.13 42.34 38.80
CA GLN A 13 -9.82 41.83 39.18
C GLN A 13 -9.87 40.37 39.67
N GLU A 14 -10.84 40.04 40.49
CA GLU A 14 -11.09 38.66 40.95
C GLU A 14 -11.44 37.72 39.81
N LYS A 15 -12.31 38.15 38.87
CA LYS A 15 -12.62 37.37 37.66
C LYS A 15 -11.37 37.10 36.82
N ARG A 16 -10.49 38.10 36.68
CA ARG A 16 -9.24 37.95 35.96
C ARG A 16 -8.28 36.99 36.68
N LEU A 17 -8.16 37.09 37.99
CA LEU A 17 -7.35 36.19 38.81
C LEU A 17 -7.84 34.73 38.71
N VAL A 18 -9.16 34.52 38.90
CA VAL A 18 -9.76 33.19 38.77
C VAL A 18 -9.53 32.60 37.36
N LYS A 19 -9.66 33.42 36.30
CA LYS A 19 -9.36 32.99 34.91
C LYS A 19 -7.88 32.60 34.75
N THR A 20 -6.97 33.39 35.34
CA THR A 20 -5.53 33.10 35.31
C THR A 20 -5.20 31.81 36.06
N LEU A 21 -5.72 31.63 37.26
CA LEU A 21 -5.53 30.41 38.07
C LEU A 21 -6.08 29.17 37.36
N ARG A 22 -7.27 29.27 36.75
CA ARG A 22 -7.83 28.19 35.93
C ARG A 22 -6.93 27.85 34.73
N ARG A 23 -6.37 28.87 34.08
CA ARG A 23 -5.41 28.68 32.96
C ARG A 23 -4.13 27.99 33.43
N VAL A 24 -3.54 28.44 34.54
CA VAL A 24 -2.32 27.84 35.11
C VAL A 24 -2.56 26.37 35.50
N ARG A 25 -3.66 26.11 36.20
CA ARG A 25 -4.04 24.73 36.54
C ARG A 25 -4.20 23.85 35.30
N ARG A 26 -4.94 24.34 34.30
CA ARG A 26 -5.13 23.60 33.04
C ARG A 26 -3.80 23.29 32.35
N LEU A 27 -2.88 24.26 32.26
CA LEU A 27 -1.56 24.07 31.67
C LEU A 27 -0.72 23.05 32.48
N GLY A 28 -0.82 23.06 33.80
CA GLY A 28 -0.17 22.07 34.66
C GLY A 28 -0.71 20.65 34.44
N GLU A 29 -2.03 20.50 34.35
CA GLU A 29 -2.68 19.22 34.03
C GLU A 29 -2.27 18.71 32.64
N GLU A 30 -2.24 19.60 31.63
CA GLU A 30 -1.81 19.28 30.26
C GLU A 30 -0.35 18.86 30.19
N ALA A 31 0.54 19.53 30.95
CA ALA A 31 1.95 19.16 31.04
C ALA A 31 2.13 17.77 31.69
N GLN A 32 1.41 17.50 32.76
CA GLN A 32 1.44 16.21 33.47
C GLN A 32 0.91 15.06 32.61
N ASP A 33 -0.16 15.32 31.83
CA ASP A 33 -0.69 14.35 30.87
C ASP A 33 0.28 14.09 29.72
N ARG A 34 0.98 15.14 29.23
CA ARG A 34 2.05 15.00 28.22
C ARG A 34 3.18 14.13 28.73
N GLU A 35 3.67 14.38 29.93
CA GLU A 35 4.72 13.58 30.57
C GLU A 35 4.29 12.11 30.74
N SER A 36 3.04 11.89 31.17
CA SER A 36 2.49 10.54 31.31
C SER A 36 2.42 9.79 29.97
N ARG A 37 2.11 10.47 28.87
CA ARG A 37 2.11 9.87 27.52
C ARG A 37 3.50 9.61 26.98
N ALA A 38 4.46 10.49 27.25
CA ALA A 38 5.84 10.39 26.71
C ALA A 38 6.53 9.08 27.08
N VAL A 39 6.16 8.44 28.17
CA VAL A 39 6.77 7.18 28.63
C VAL A 39 6.09 5.93 28.08
N THR A 40 5.03 6.06 27.27
CA THR A 40 4.42 4.91 26.61
C THR A 40 5.34 4.34 25.53
N GLY A 41 5.30 3.02 25.33
CA GLY A 41 6.21 2.33 24.39
C GLY A 41 6.15 2.89 22.97
N ILE A 42 4.96 3.28 22.49
CA ILE A 42 4.81 3.85 21.14
C ILE A 42 5.48 5.24 21.02
N ARG A 43 5.45 6.05 22.09
CA ARG A 43 6.13 7.35 22.11
C ARG A 43 7.64 7.18 22.13
N GLN A 44 8.15 6.28 22.98
CA GLN A 44 9.57 5.97 23.06
C GLN A 44 10.12 5.42 21.74
N ALA A 45 9.39 4.50 21.10
CA ALA A 45 9.78 3.97 19.79
C ALA A 45 9.90 5.06 18.71
N ARG A 46 9.10 6.14 18.80
CA ARG A 46 9.14 7.27 17.85
C ARG A 46 10.26 8.27 18.11
N GLU A 47 10.80 8.31 19.32
CA GLU A 47 11.93 9.18 19.68
C GLU A 47 13.28 8.53 19.35
N ALA A 48 13.30 7.24 19.04
CA ALA A 48 14.48 6.55 18.58
C ALA A 48 14.95 7.13 17.22
N ALA A 49 16.26 7.32 17.08
CA ALA A 49 16.86 7.84 15.84
C ALA A 49 16.59 6.93 14.64
N VAL A 50 16.48 5.62 14.89
CA VAL A 50 16.07 4.60 13.91
C VAL A 50 14.96 3.78 14.54
N PHE A 51 13.87 3.58 13.78
CA PHE A 51 12.80 2.72 14.24
C PHE A 51 13.29 1.27 14.32
N VAL A 52 13.19 0.71 15.51
CA VAL A 52 13.41 -0.72 15.75
C VAL A 52 12.08 -1.30 16.20
N ALA A 53 11.59 -2.30 15.48
CA ALA A 53 10.37 -3.01 15.89
C ALA A 53 10.63 -3.60 17.29
N PRO A 54 9.73 -3.35 18.27
CA PRO A 54 9.87 -3.96 19.59
C PRO A 54 10.01 -5.47 19.44
N ALA A 55 11.05 -6.04 20.07
CA ALA A 55 11.22 -7.49 20.11
C ALA A 55 9.97 -8.14 20.70
N LEU A 56 9.70 -9.39 20.31
CA LEU A 56 8.74 -10.24 21.00
C LEU A 56 9.21 -10.38 22.45
N LEU A 57 8.69 -9.54 23.33
CA LEU A 57 9.09 -9.56 24.74
C LEU A 57 8.33 -10.69 25.43
N GLY A 58 9.06 -11.70 25.85
CA GLY A 58 8.67 -12.45 27.04
C GLY A 58 8.58 -11.46 28.21
N GLU A 59 7.46 -11.48 28.93
CA GLU A 59 7.17 -10.69 30.13
C GLU A 59 7.50 -9.20 30.03
N THR A 60 6.55 -8.43 29.54
CA THR A 60 6.62 -6.96 29.60
C THR A 60 6.63 -6.55 31.07
N PRO A 61 7.63 -5.79 31.55
CA PRO A 61 7.54 -5.20 32.87
C PRO A 61 6.25 -4.39 32.90
N GLN A 62 5.33 -4.74 33.77
CA GLN A 62 4.13 -3.93 33.97
C GLN A 62 4.56 -2.60 34.59
N ALA A 63 4.85 -1.63 33.75
CA ALA A 63 5.00 -0.26 34.21
C ALA A 63 3.68 0.11 34.94
N PRO A 64 3.77 0.78 36.11
CA PRO A 64 2.57 1.14 36.86
C PRO A 64 1.59 1.90 35.96
N ALA A 65 0.34 1.47 35.95
CA ALA A 65 -0.71 2.11 35.15
C ALA A 65 -0.75 3.60 35.47
N ARG A 66 -0.52 4.44 34.47
CA ARG A 66 -0.59 5.90 34.61
C ARG A 66 -1.97 6.37 34.23
N GLU A 67 -2.47 7.39 34.95
CA GLU A 67 -3.76 7.99 34.67
C GLU A 67 -3.61 9.43 34.20
N LEU A 68 -4.39 9.77 33.19
CA LEU A 68 -4.51 11.12 32.68
C LEU A 68 -5.43 11.94 33.59
N LYS A 69 -5.15 13.23 33.74
CA LYS A 69 -6.01 14.18 34.44
C LYS A 69 -7.25 14.52 33.63
N LYS A 70 -7.16 14.46 32.30
CA LYS A 70 -8.27 14.70 31.39
C LYS A 70 -8.59 13.45 30.59
N PRO A 71 -9.87 13.04 30.52
CA PRO A 71 -10.27 11.95 29.64
C PRO A 71 -9.91 12.25 28.17
N ARG A 72 -9.57 11.20 27.44
CA ARG A 72 -9.34 11.23 25.98
C ARG A 72 -10.28 10.24 25.31
N ALA A 73 -10.73 10.57 24.10
CA ALA A 73 -11.47 9.62 23.26
C ALA A 73 -10.51 8.57 22.68
N CYS A 74 -10.87 7.30 22.82
CA CYS A 74 -10.14 6.19 22.24
C CYS A 74 -10.08 6.30 20.72
N TYR A 75 -8.90 6.06 20.13
CA TYR A 75 -8.70 6.08 18.68
C TYR A 75 -9.63 5.10 17.96
N VAL A 76 -9.84 3.89 18.51
CA VAL A 76 -10.64 2.83 17.88
C VAL A 76 -12.12 2.97 18.18
N CYS A 77 -12.55 2.81 19.45
CA CYS A 77 -13.97 2.73 19.83
C CYS A 77 -14.62 4.07 20.20
N LYS A 78 -13.85 5.16 20.28
CA LYS A 78 -14.28 6.51 20.66
C LYS A 78 -14.75 6.68 22.12
N ALA A 79 -14.77 5.62 22.92
CA ALA A 79 -15.05 5.73 24.36
C ALA A 79 -14.00 6.59 25.06
N GLU A 80 -14.42 7.35 26.06
CA GLU A 80 -13.50 8.12 26.90
C GLU A 80 -12.70 7.20 27.83
N PHE A 81 -11.43 7.52 28.04
CA PHE A 81 -10.53 6.81 28.96
C PHE A 81 -9.54 7.76 29.62
N THR A 82 -9.07 7.38 30.81
CA THR A 82 -8.02 8.06 31.56
C THR A 82 -6.81 7.16 31.80
N ARG A 83 -7.04 5.85 31.92
CA ARG A 83 -5.97 4.86 32.18
C ARG A 83 -5.18 4.61 30.91
N LEU A 84 -3.85 4.87 30.95
CA LEU A 84 -2.94 4.61 29.84
C LEU A 84 -2.53 3.13 29.80
N HIS A 85 -2.47 2.59 28.59
CA HIS A 85 -1.83 1.31 28.32
C HIS A 85 -0.29 1.49 28.31
N HIS A 86 0.46 0.46 28.66
CA HIS A 86 1.93 0.52 28.72
C HIS A 86 2.56 0.89 27.35
N PHE A 87 1.94 0.48 26.26
CA PHE A 87 2.44 0.73 24.91
C PHE A 87 1.71 1.87 24.21
N TYR A 88 0.38 1.93 24.23
CA TYR A 88 -0.42 2.92 23.49
C TYR A 88 -0.87 4.09 24.38
N ASP A 89 -0.75 5.30 23.84
CA ASP A 89 -1.22 6.53 24.50
C ASP A 89 -2.60 7.02 24.03
N SER A 90 -3.17 6.40 23.00
CA SER A 90 -4.35 6.88 22.27
C SER A 90 -5.51 5.88 22.24
N MET A 91 -5.45 4.82 23.03
CA MET A 91 -6.47 3.77 23.09
C MET A 91 -6.88 3.46 24.53
N CYS A 92 -8.16 3.10 24.74
CA CYS A 92 -8.61 2.52 25.99
C CYS A 92 -7.99 1.12 26.20
N ALA A 93 -8.00 0.60 27.41
CA ALA A 93 -7.34 -0.65 27.77
C ALA A 93 -7.74 -1.81 26.85
N GLU A 94 -9.03 -2.07 26.68
CA GLU A 94 -9.52 -3.16 25.80
C GLU A 94 -9.01 -3.07 24.36
N CYS A 95 -9.12 -1.88 23.75
CA CYS A 95 -8.66 -1.67 22.37
C CYS A 95 -7.14 -1.78 22.27
N ALA A 96 -6.42 -1.31 23.28
CA ALA A 96 -4.98 -1.36 23.35
C ALA A 96 -4.47 -2.81 23.50
N ASP A 97 -5.01 -3.57 24.43
CA ASP A 97 -4.65 -4.98 24.64
C ASP A 97 -4.91 -5.81 23.37
N PHE A 98 -6.07 -5.61 22.74
CA PHE A 98 -6.40 -6.29 21.49
C PHE A 98 -5.43 -5.94 20.35
N ASN A 99 -5.16 -4.63 20.12
CA ASN A 99 -4.22 -4.20 19.09
C ASN A 99 -2.80 -4.69 19.39
N TYR A 100 -2.39 -4.69 20.66
CA TYR A 100 -1.08 -5.17 21.07
C TYR A 100 -0.90 -6.66 20.80
N ALA A 101 -1.90 -7.49 21.14
CA ALA A 101 -1.91 -8.91 20.82
C ALA A 101 -1.81 -9.18 19.30
N LYS A 102 -2.51 -8.39 18.47
CA LYS A 102 -2.47 -8.49 17.01
C LYS A 102 -1.08 -8.20 16.41
N ARG A 103 -0.24 -7.40 17.06
CA ARG A 103 1.15 -7.19 16.62
C ARG A 103 1.94 -8.49 16.53
N PHE A 104 1.65 -9.43 17.41
CA PHE A 104 2.36 -10.71 17.55
C PHE A 104 1.61 -11.89 16.91
N GLN A 105 0.40 -11.66 16.40
CA GLN A 105 -0.37 -12.70 15.73
C GLN A 105 0.42 -13.28 14.55
N THR A 106 0.56 -14.61 14.54
CA THR A 106 1.23 -15.38 13.49
C THR A 106 0.65 -16.79 13.42
N THR A 107 0.85 -17.46 12.31
CA THR A 107 0.62 -18.89 12.12
C THR A 107 1.57 -19.39 11.03
N SER A 108 1.78 -20.70 10.92
CA SER A 108 2.68 -21.25 9.91
C SER A 108 2.25 -20.90 8.49
N LEU A 109 3.19 -20.37 7.71
CA LEU A 109 3.08 -20.17 6.28
C LEU A 109 4.07 -21.06 5.50
N GLU A 110 4.58 -22.12 6.12
CA GLU A 110 5.49 -23.05 5.46
C GLU A 110 4.89 -23.60 4.17
N GLY A 111 5.71 -23.63 3.12
CA GLY A 111 5.29 -24.07 1.80
C GLY A 111 4.34 -23.12 1.06
N LYS A 112 4.02 -21.95 1.61
CA LYS A 112 3.23 -20.89 0.94
C LYS A 112 4.16 -19.84 0.33
N VAL A 113 3.72 -19.29 -0.80
CA VAL A 113 4.42 -18.21 -1.50
C VAL A 113 3.58 -16.94 -1.44
N GLY A 114 4.21 -15.83 -1.08
CA GLY A 114 3.55 -14.53 -1.03
C GLY A 114 4.26 -13.45 -1.82
N LEU A 115 3.49 -12.60 -2.51
CA LEU A 115 3.96 -11.40 -3.18
C LEU A 115 3.61 -10.17 -2.37
N VAL A 116 4.62 -9.31 -2.08
CA VAL A 116 4.43 -8.03 -1.37
C VAL A 116 4.96 -6.90 -2.21
N THR A 117 4.11 -5.95 -2.59
CA THR A 117 4.56 -4.76 -3.33
C THR A 117 4.95 -3.63 -2.39
N GLY A 118 6.01 -2.86 -2.75
CA GLY A 118 6.49 -1.74 -1.94
C GLY A 118 7.09 -2.15 -0.59
N SER A 119 7.92 -3.19 -0.61
CA SER A 119 8.43 -3.88 0.59
C SER A 119 9.79 -3.39 1.09
N ARG A 120 10.31 -2.26 0.60
CA ARG A 120 11.63 -1.75 1.01
C ARG A 120 11.64 -1.14 2.41
N VAL A 121 10.59 -0.45 2.80
CA VAL A 121 10.50 0.36 4.03
C VAL A 121 9.10 0.29 4.62
N LYS A 122 8.99 0.74 5.87
CA LYS A 122 7.71 0.95 6.58
C LYS A 122 6.84 -0.32 6.60
N ILE A 123 5.55 -0.16 6.37
CA ILE A 123 4.54 -1.23 6.47
C ILE A 123 4.90 -2.43 5.59
N GLY A 124 5.29 -2.20 4.33
CA GLY A 124 5.61 -3.29 3.39
C GLY A 124 6.81 -4.14 3.80
N PHE A 125 7.83 -3.52 4.39
CA PHE A 125 8.99 -4.21 4.96
C PHE A 125 8.58 -5.15 6.11
N HIS A 126 7.77 -4.66 7.05
CA HIS A 126 7.30 -5.46 8.17
C HIS A 126 6.28 -6.54 7.78
N ILE A 127 5.48 -6.32 6.72
CA ILE A 127 4.63 -7.39 6.16
C ILE A 127 5.50 -8.54 5.66
N ALA A 128 6.51 -8.24 4.84
CA ALA A 128 7.42 -9.25 4.31
C ALA A 128 8.16 -9.99 5.44
N LEU A 129 8.67 -9.28 6.45
CA LEU A 129 9.29 -9.90 7.62
C LEU A 129 8.33 -10.81 8.40
N LYS A 130 7.08 -10.39 8.63
CA LYS A 130 6.09 -11.24 9.31
C LYS A 130 5.81 -12.52 8.52
N MET A 131 5.74 -12.44 7.20
CA MET A 131 5.54 -13.60 6.35
C MET A 131 6.76 -14.53 6.33
N LEU A 132 7.99 -13.98 6.23
CA LEU A 132 9.24 -14.73 6.27
C LEU A 132 9.41 -15.47 7.61
N ARG A 133 9.17 -14.78 8.73
CA ARG A 133 9.22 -15.31 10.09
C ARG A 133 8.17 -16.39 10.34
N ALA A 134 7.05 -16.31 9.62
CA ALA A 134 6.01 -17.35 9.62
C ALA A 134 6.31 -18.56 8.72
N GLY A 135 7.42 -18.56 7.97
CA GLY A 135 7.85 -19.67 7.13
C GLY A 135 7.57 -19.50 5.63
N ALA A 136 6.94 -18.40 5.18
CA ALA A 136 6.64 -18.19 3.77
C ALA A 136 7.90 -17.96 2.92
N GLU A 137 7.82 -18.34 1.64
CA GLU A 137 8.65 -17.79 0.59
C GLU A 137 8.05 -16.46 0.12
N VAL A 138 8.86 -15.40 0.02
CA VAL A 138 8.36 -14.03 -0.23
C VAL A 138 9.00 -13.43 -1.46
N ILE A 139 8.16 -13.00 -2.40
CA ILE A 139 8.52 -12.18 -3.55
C ILE A 139 8.27 -10.72 -3.16
N ALA A 140 9.34 -9.95 -3.00
CA ALA A 140 9.30 -8.56 -2.55
C ALA A 140 9.60 -7.62 -3.72
N THR A 141 8.75 -6.62 -3.98
CA THR A 141 9.02 -5.65 -5.04
C THR A 141 9.25 -4.24 -4.52
N THR A 142 10.16 -3.53 -5.17
CA THR A 142 10.50 -2.14 -4.86
C THR A 142 11.10 -1.46 -6.08
N ARG A 143 11.17 -0.13 -6.09
CA ARG A 143 11.97 0.60 -7.10
C ARG A 143 13.47 0.52 -6.84
N PHE A 144 13.88 0.23 -5.61
CA PHE A 144 15.26 0.24 -5.12
C PHE A 144 15.63 -1.13 -4.53
N PRO A 145 15.92 -2.12 -5.39
CA PRO A 145 16.13 -3.49 -4.95
C PRO A 145 17.41 -3.70 -4.14
N GLN A 146 18.49 -2.98 -4.44
CA GLN A 146 19.77 -3.15 -3.76
C GLN A 146 19.73 -2.54 -2.34
N ASP A 147 19.20 -1.32 -2.18
CA ASP A 147 18.96 -0.74 -0.85
C ASP A 147 18.02 -1.62 -0.03
N SER A 148 17.00 -2.19 -0.68
CA SER A 148 16.09 -3.13 -0.02
C SER A 148 16.83 -4.36 0.50
N ALA A 149 17.67 -4.99 -0.31
CA ALA A 149 18.44 -6.17 0.08
C ALA A 149 19.39 -5.86 1.25
N LEU A 150 20.05 -4.71 1.22
CA LEU A 150 20.89 -4.23 2.33
C LEU A 150 20.10 -3.99 3.62
N ARG A 151 18.84 -3.55 3.53
CA ARG A 151 17.98 -3.37 4.72
C ARG A 151 17.59 -4.70 5.34
N TYR A 152 17.15 -5.66 4.54
CA TYR A 152 16.80 -7.00 5.03
C TYR A 152 18.00 -7.72 5.64
N SER A 153 19.21 -7.56 5.09
CA SER A 153 20.40 -8.21 5.61
C SER A 153 20.85 -7.72 7.00
N ARG A 154 20.32 -6.59 7.45
CA ARG A 154 20.59 -6.03 8.80
C ARG A 154 19.71 -6.61 9.90
N GLU A 155 18.68 -7.38 9.53
CA GLU A 155 17.82 -8.03 10.52
C GLU A 155 18.57 -9.12 11.26
N SER A 156 18.38 -9.20 12.59
CA SER A 156 19.12 -10.12 13.46
C SER A 156 18.89 -11.61 13.14
N ASP A 157 17.73 -11.93 12.56
CA ASP A 157 17.29 -13.27 12.15
C ASP A 157 17.41 -13.52 10.64
N PHE A 158 18.21 -12.69 9.94
CA PHE A 158 18.38 -12.75 8.49
C PHE A 158 18.81 -14.14 7.98
N SER A 159 19.71 -14.82 8.71
CA SER A 159 20.20 -16.15 8.36
C SER A 159 19.10 -17.21 8.26
N ASP A 160 18.01 -17.05 9.03
CA ASP A 160 16.97 -18.07 9.14
C ASP A 160 16.04 -18.10 7.91
N TRP A 161 15.94 -16.99 7.21
CA TRP A 161 14.97 -16.84 6.13
C TRP A 161 15.53 -16.25 4.82
N LYS A 162 16.80 -15.84 4.75
CA LYS A 162 17.39 -15.22 3.55
C LYS A 162 17.18 -16.03 2.25
N HIS A 163 17.15 -17.35 2.35
CA HIS A 163 16.95 -18.26 1.21
C HIS A 163 15.50 -18.30 0.69
N ARG A 164 14.56 -17.69 1.40
CA ARG A 164 13.13 -17.61 1.06
C ARG A 164 12.69 -16.21 0.62
N LEU A 165 13.62 -15.25 0.49
CA LEU A 165 13.31 -13.89 0.07
C LEU A 165 13.87 -13.62 -1.34
N HIS A 166 12.98 -13.19 -2.25
CA HIS A 166 13.30 -12.80 -3.62
C HIS A 166 12.96 -11.33 -3.83
N ILE A 167 13.96 -10.48 -4.04
CA ILE A 167 13.75 -9.03 -4.19
C ILE A 167 13.84 -8.66 -5.68
N HIS A 168 12.81 -7.96 -6.16
CA HIS A 168 12.73 -7.50 -7.54
C HIS A 168 12.61 -5.98 -7.63
N GLY A 169 13.39 -5.39 -8.53
CA GLY A 169 13.19 -4.01 -8.97
C GLY A 169 11.95 -3.92 -9.84
N LEU A 170 10.99 -3.08 -9.46
CA LEU A 170 9.76 -2.87 -10.23
C LEU A 170 9.19 -1.48 -9.97
N ASP A 171 9.06 -0.68 -11.03
CA ASP A 171 8.33 0.57 -10.99
C ASP A 171 6.88 0.36 -11.45
N LEU A 172 5.95 0.47 -10.52
CA LEU A 172 4.52 0.26 -10.77
C LEU A 172 3.87 1.37 -11.62
N ARG A 173 4.57 2.47 -11.87
CA ARG A 173 4.13 3.52 -12.79
C ARG A 173 4.25 3.12 -14.27
N HIS A 174 4.91 2.00 -14.55
CA HIS A 174 5.11 1.50 -15.90
C HIS A 174 4.35 0.18 -16.13
N PRO A 175 3.08 0.21 -16.57
CA PRO A 175 2.23 -0.98 -16.73
C PRO A 175 2.84 -2.11 -17.57
N PRO A 176 3.56 -1.86 -18.69
CA PRO A 176 4.21 -2.94 -19.43
C PRO A 176 5.21 -3.73 -18.59
N SER A 177 5.98 -3.07 -17.71
CA SER A 177 6.90 -3.77 -16.81
C SER A 177 6.16 -4.57 -15.73
N VAL A 178 4.99 -4.13 -15.30
CA VAL A 178 4.14 -4.89 -14.36
C VAL A 178 3.61 -6.16 -15.02
N GLU A 179 3.19 -6.08 -16.29
CA GLU A 179 2.79 -7.26 -17.09
C GLU A 179 3.95 -8.27 -17.28
N ILE A 180 5.13 -7.77 -17.63
CA ILE A 180 6.35 -8.58 -17.78
C ILE A 180 6.70 -9.28 -16.46
N PHE A 181 6.72 -8.53 -15.37
CA PHE A 181 6.99 -9.06 -14.04
C PHE A 181 5.97 -10.15 -13.64
N ALA A 182 4.68 -9.90 -13.84
CA ALA A 182 3.64 -10.88 -13.54
C ALA A 182 3.82 -12.18 -14.32
N ARG A 183 4.17 -12.10 -15.62
CA ARG A 183 4.50 -13.27 -16.42
C ARG A 183 5.75 -14.00 -15.95
N TYR A 184 6.78 -13.26 -15.59
CA TYR A 184 7.98 -13.85 -15.02
C TYR A 184 7.65 -14.65 -13.75
N VAL A 185 6.90 -14.06 -12.82
CA VAL A 185 6.47 -14.73 -11.58
C VAL A 185 5.64 -15.97 -11.89
N GLU A 186 4.71 -15.87 -12.84
CA GLU A 186 3.90 -17.02 -13.28
C GLU A 186 4.75 -18.19 -13.79
N HIS A 187 5.84 -17.92 -14.52
CA HIS A 187 6.71 -18.97 -15.07
C HIS A 187 7.72 -19.50 -14.04
N SER A 188 8.24 -18.64 -13.17
CA SER A 188 9.33 -18.98 -12.26
C SER A 188 8.86 -19.67 -10.97
N PHE A 189 7.64 -19.43 -10.54
CA PHE A 189 7.10 -19.99 -9.30
C PHE A 189 6.04 -21.05 -9.57
N LYS A 190 6.01 -22.07 -8.70
CA LYS A 190 5.07 -23.20 -8.85
C LYS A 190 3.70 -22.88 -8.27
N ARG A 191 3.61 -21.93 -7.35
CA ARG A 191 2.38 -21.53 -6.64
C ARG A 191 2.46 -20.07 -6.21
N LEU A 192 1.31 -19.51 -5.91
CA LEU A 192 1.18 -18.22 -5.23
C LEU A 192 -0.06 -18.29 -4.32
N ASP A 193 0.12 -17.98 -3.05
CA ASP A 193 -0.95 -18.12 -2.05
C ASP A 193 -1.46 -16.78 -1.54
N ILE A 194 -0.55 -15.79 -1.46
CA ILE A 194 -0.86 -14.48 -0.88
C ILE A 194 -0.35 -13.39 -1.81
N ILE A 195 -1.22 -12.43 -2.14
CA ILE A 195 -0.82 -11.17 -2.79
C ILE A 195 -1.14 -10.02 -1.82
N VAL A 196 -0.14 -9.20 -1.53
CA VAL A 196 -0.33 -7.96 -0.77
C VAL A 196 0.02 -6.77 -1.66
N ASN A 197 -0.99 -6.07 -2.14
CA ASN A 197 -0.84 -4.82 -2.87
C ASN A 197 -0.66 -3.67 -1.86
N ASN A 198 0.57 -3.56 -1.33
CA ASN A 198 0.90 -2.57 -0.30
C ASN A 198 1.50 -1.28 -0.89
N ALA A 199 2.19 -1.35 -2.03
CA ALA A 199 2.76 -0.15 -2.64
C ALA A 199 1.71 0.94 -2.82
N CYS A 200 2.02 2.13 -2.30
CA CYS A 200 1.14 3.29 -2.37
C CYS A 200 1.96 4.55 -2.64
N GLN A 201 1.46 5.38 -3.53
CA GLN A 201 1.95 6.74 -3.70
C GLN A 201 0.88 7.71 -3.20
N THR A 202 1.08 8.28 -2.02
CA THR A 202 0.23 9.32 -1.43
C THR A 202 0.74 10.71 -1.75
N VAL A 203 2.06 10.84 -1.81
CA VAL A 203 2.80 12.06 -2.13
C VAL A 203 3.86 11.72 -3.15
N ARG A 204 3.93 12.48 -4.25
CA ARG A 204 5.05 12.38 -5.17
C ARG A 204 6.29 13.00 -4.55
N ARG A 205 7.36 12.21 -4.48
CA ARG A 205 8.69 12.71 -4.11
C ARG A 205 9.45 13.05 -5.38
N PRO A 206 10.02 14.25 -5.49
CA PRO A 206 10.80 14.65 -6.66
C PRO A 206 12.13 13.90 -6.76
N PRO A 207 12.84 14.00 -7.92
CA PRO A 207 14.10 13.31 -8.14
C PRO A 207 15.14 13.47 -7.03
N GLY A 208 15.37 14.68 -6.52
CA GLY A 208 16.34 14.96 -5.45
C GLY A 208 16.11 14.17 -4.15
N PHE A 209 14.88 13.77 -3.85
CA PHE A 209 14.57 12.92 -2.69
C PHE A 209 15.20 11.52 -2.76
N TYR A 210 15.49 11.02 -3.95
CA TYR A 210 16.01 9.66 -4.17
C TYR A 210 17.48 9.65 -4.62
N GLU A 211 18.13 10.80 -4.70
CA GLU A 211 19.47 10.93 -5.28
C GLU A 211 20.50 10.09 -4.52
N ASP A 212 20.45 10.09 -3.19
CA ASP A 212 21.35 9.31 -2.34
C ASP A 212 21.25 7.78 -2.56
N LEU A 213 20.09 7.29 -3.05
CA LEU A 213 19.91 5.86 -3.32
C LEU A 213 20.54 5.41 -4.64
N LEU A 214 20.74 6.34 -5.59
CA LEU A 214 21.17 5.99 -6.93
C LEU A 214 22.61 5.48 -6.97
N GLU A 215 23.47 5.94 -6.10
CA GLU A 215 24.83 5.44 -5.99
C GLU A 215 24.81 3.95 -5.69
N THR A 216 24.07 3.54 -4.65
CA THR A 216 23.90 2.13 -4.29
C THR A 216 23.25 1.34 -5.43
N GLU A 217 22.19 1.85 -6.04
CA GLU A 217 21.44 1.16 -7.10
C GLU A 217 22.20 1.08 -8.44
N SER A 218 23.28 1.85 -8.63
CA SER A 218 24.12 1.80 -9.83
C SER A 218 25.20 0.74 -9.78
N ARG A 219 25.52 0.20 -8.60
CA ARG A 219 26.55 -0.82 -8.42
C ARG A 219 26.06 -2.19 -8.91
N PRO A 220 26.94 -3.06 -9.44
CA PRO A 220 26.57 -4.44 -9.72
C PRO A 220 26.12 -5.19 -8.47
N ALA A 221 25.09 -6.02 -8.58
CA ALA A 221 24.57 -6.80 -7.44
C ALA A 221 25.64 -7.73 -6.81
N THR A 222 26.61 -8.16 -7.61
CA THR A 222 27.76 -8.99 -7.19
C THR A 222 28.69 -8.29 -6.20
N ASP A 223 28.74 -6.96 -6.19
CA ASP A 223 29.63 -6.18 -5.32
C ASP A 223 29.21 -6.19 -3.85
N PHE A 224 27.98 -6.62 -3.56
CA PHE A 224 27.43 -6.64 -2.20
C PHE A 224 27.65 -7.97 -1.45
N GLY A 225 28.35 -8.92 -2.08
CA GLY A 225 28.63 -10.23 -1.50
C GLY A 225 27.51 -11.27 -1.73
N PRO A 226 27.80 -12.55 -1.40
CA PRO A 226 26.96 -13.68 -1.82
C PRO A 226 25.57 -13.67 -1.21
N ASP A 227 25.43 -13.27 0.05
CA ASP A 227 24.12 -13.25 0.74
C ASP A 227 23.17 -12.20 0.17
N ILE A 228 23.69 -11.02 -0.16
CA ILE A 228 22.90 -9.96 -0.82
C ILE A 228 22.56 -10.35 -2.24
N PHE A 229 23.55 -10.91 -2.97
CA PHE A 229 23.33 -11.39 -4.33
C PHE A 229 22.26 -12.49 -4.38
N LEU A 230 22.20 -13.37 -3.38
CA LEU A 230 21.17 -14.39 -3.27
C LEU A 230 19.74 -13.80 -3.31
N LEU A 231 19.51 -12.70 -2.58
CA LEU A 231 18.22 -12.03 -2.57
C LEU A 231 17.84 -11.40 -3.92
N LEU A 232 18.83 -10.98 -4.70
CA LEU A 232 18.67 -10.27 -5.98
C LEU A 232 18.76 -11.21 -7.19
N LYS A 233 19.15 -12.47 -6.98
CA LYS A 233 19.44 -13.41 -8.08
C LYS A 233 18.29 -13.50 -9.08
N SER A 234 17.07 -13.71 -8.63
CA SER A 234 15.90 -13.82 -9.52
C SER A 234 15.58 -12.50 -10.25
N HIS A 235 15.93 -11.36 -9.68
CA HIS A 235 15.86 -10.07 -10.37
C HIS A 235 16.91 -9.94 -11.48
N GLU A 236 18.15 -10.33 -11.21
CA GLU A 236 19.22 -10.30 -12.21
C GLU A 236 18.93 -11.29 -13.35
N ASP A 237 18.38 -12.47 -13.03
CA ASP A 237 17.93 -13.44 -14.04
C ASP A 237 16.84 -12.84 -14.95
N LEU A 238 15.87 -12.10 -14.38
CA LEU A 238 14.85 -11.40 -15.15
C LEU A 238 15.44 -10.27 -16.00
N LYS A 239 16.39 -9.48 -15.46
CA LYS A 239 17.09 -8.42 -16.23
C LYS A 239 17.85 -9.02 -17.42
N ALA A 240 18.57 -10.13 -17.20
CA ALA A 240 19.29 -10.83 -18.27
C ALA A 240 18.35 -11.34 -19.36
N ALA A 241 17.18 -11.86 -19.00
CA ALA A 241 16.17 -12.30 -19.97
C ALA A 241 15.58 -11.15 -20.80
N LEU A 242 15.60 -9.92 -20.27
CA LEU A 242 15.13 -8.70 -20.95
C LEU A 242 16.22 -7.99 -21.76
N ASP A 243 17.48 -8.41 -21.66
CA ASP A 243 18.59 -7.82 -22.41
C ASP A 243 18.62 -8.40 -23.83
N PRO A 244 18.43 -7.57 -24.88
CA PRO A 244 18.45 -8.03 -26.26
C PRO A 244 19.80 -8.61 -26.71
N SER A 245 20.88 -8.30 -25.98
CA SER A 245 22.24 -8.78 -26.30
C SER A 245 22.52 -10.22 -25.83
N THR A 246 21.72 -10.74 -24.91
CA THR A 246 21.88 -12.11 -24.41
C THR A 246 21.35 -13.11 -25.45
N LYS A 247 22.22 -13.99 -25.96
CA LYS A 247 21.78 -15.12 -26.78
C LYS A 247 20.92 -16.07 -25.93
N PRO A 248 19.82 -16.62 -26.47
CA PRO A 248 19.03 -17.58 -25.73
C PRO A 248 19.87 -18.83 -25.43
N SER A 249 19.89 -19.26 -24.18
CA SER A 249 20.29 -20.62 -23.85
C SER A 249 19.24 -21.56 -24.45
N ASP A 250 19.69 -22.55 -25.24
CA ASP A 250 18.82 -23.52 -25.95
C ASP A 250 17.97 -24.40 -25.00
N GLU A 251 18.17 -24.30 -23.70
CA GLU A 251 17.44 -25.06 -22.67
C GLU A 251 15.99 -24.63 -22.42
N LEU A 252 15.57 -23.45 -22.90
CA LEU A 252 14.17 -23.00 -22.80
C LEU A 252 13.31 -23.38 -24.02
N ARG A 253 13.82 -24.18 -24.91
CA ARG A 253 13.16 -24.60 -26.17
C ARG A 253 12.30 -25.86 -26.08
N ALA A 254 12.20 -26.51 -24.94
CA ALA A 254 11.44 -27.75 -24.81
C ALA A 254 10.16 -27.56 -24.00
N SER A 255 9.09 -27.13 -24.66
CA SER A 255 7.73 -27.48 -24.25
C SER A 255 6.95 -27.92 -25.49
N PRO A 256 6.38 -29.13 -25.49
CA PRO A 256 5.64 -29.61 -26.63
C PRO A 256 4.31 -28.89 -26.78
N SER A 257 4.05 -28.46 -28.01
CA SER A 257 2.74 -27.99 -28.45
C SER A 257 1.72 -29.10 -28.27
N THR A 258 0.89 -29.00 -27.26
CA THR A 258 -0.38 -29.72 -27.25
C THR A 258 -1.33 -28.99 -28.21
N LYS A 259 -1.50 -29.59 -29.41
CA LYS A 259 -2.60 -29.22 -30.29
C LYS A 259 -3.92 -29.46 -29.57
N PRO A 260 -4.91 -28.59 -29.72
CA PRO A 260 -6.26 -28.91 -29.28
C PRO A 260 -6.79 -30.08 -30.11
N SER A 261 -7.18 -31.14 -29.46
CA SER A 261 -7.94 -32.22 -30.10
C SER A 261 -9.32 -31.70 -30.47
N ASP A 262 -9.58 -31.68 -31.77
CA ASP A 262 -10.93 -31.60 -32.35
C ASP A 262 -11.68 -32.89 -32.00
N GLU A 263 -12.50 -32.84 -30.97
CA GLU A 263 -13.61 -33.79 -30.78
C GLU A 263 -14.56 -33.21 -29.75
N LEU A 264 -15.62 -32.62 -30.27
CA LEU A 264 -16.99 -32.71 -29.75
C LEU A 264 -17.89 -31.78 -30.58
N ARG A 265 -18.15 -32.23 -31.82
CA ARG A 265 -19.37 -31.85 -32.53
C ARG A 265 -20.45 -32.85 -32.14
N ALA A 266 -21.45 -32.43 -31.43
CA ALA A 266 -22.76 -33.04 -31.43
C ALA A 266 -23.81 -31.95 -31.55
N SER A 267 -24.57 -32.08 -32.60
CA SER A 267 -25.58 -31.20 -33.14
C SER A 267 -26.92 -31.26 -32.41
N PRO A 268 -27.89 -30.45 -32.83
CA PRO A 268 -28.89 -29.83 -31.99
C PRO A 268 -30.21 -30.58 -31.99
N SER A 269 -31.00 -30.36 -30.97
CA SER A 269 -32.43 -30.67 -31.00
C SER A 269 -33.24 -29.40 -30.71
N THR A 270 -33.83 -28.88 -31.76
CA THR A 270 -34.87 -27.88 -31.75
C THR A 270 -36.19 -28.49 -31.29
N LYS A 271 -36.90 -27.85 -30.38
CA LYS A 271 -38.40 -27.75 -30.42
C LYS A 271 -38.84 -26.48 -29.69
N PRO A 272 -39.86 -25.80 -30.26
CA PRO A 272 -40.35 -24.52 -29.74
C PRO A 272 -41.51 -24.74 -28.74
N LEU A 273 -41.67 -23.82 -27.82
CA LEU A 273 -42.93 -23.65 -27.10
C LEU A 273 -43.35 -22.18 -27.22
N ASP A 274 -44.40 -22.01 -28.02
CA ASP A 274 -45.25 -20.85 -28.07
C ASP A 274 -46.02 -20.63 -26.77
N GLU A 275 -46.57 -19.44 -26.68
CA GLU A 275 -47.65 -18.95 -25.83
C GLU A 275 -47.28 -18.44 -24.43
N LEU A 276 -47.23 -17.11 -24.32
CA LEU A 276 -48.24 -16.38 -23.56
C LEU A 276 -48.21 -14.88 -23.87
N ARG A 277 -49.28 -14.44 -24.56
CA ARG A 277 -49.68 -13.07 -24.77
C ARG A 277 -50.09 -12.38 -23.48
N ALA A 278 -49.76 -11.13 -23.33
CA ALA A 278 -50.71 -10.06 -22.99
C ALA A 278 -50.00 -8.69 -22.98
N SER A 279 -50.41 -7.82 -23.89
CA SER A 279 -50.29 -6.35 -23.87
C SER A 279 -51.44 -5.79 -23.01
N PRO A 280 -51.56 -4.45 -22.68
CA PRO A 280 -51.31 -3.33 -23.59
C PRO A 280 -50.79 -1.99 -23.00
N SER A 281 -50.28 -1.17 -23.90
CA SER A 281 -50.50 0.27 -24.12
C SER A 281 -50.17 1.30 -23.04
N THR A 282 -49.30 2.23 -23.41
CA THR A 282 -49.64 3.66 -23.61
C THR A 282 -48.47 4.39 -24.30
N LYS A 283 -48.80 4.98 -25.46
CA LYS A 283 -48.10 6.15 -26.05
C LYS A 283 -48.79 7.41 -25.48
N PRO A 284 -48.36 8.67 -25.71
CA PRO A 284 -47.52 9.26 -26.76
C PRO A 284 -46.57 10.36 -26.21
N SER A 285 -45.71 10.96 -26.95
CA SER A 285 -45.94 12.07 -27.88
C SER A 285 -44.64 12.55 -28.55
N ASP A 286 -44.85 12.97 -29.77
CA ASP A 286 -43.98 13.49 -30.80
C ASP A 286 -43.21 14.78 -30.42
N GLU A 287 -42.24 14.99 -31.28
CA GLU A 287 -41.68 16.20 -31.85
C GLU A 287 -40.21 16.49 -31.47
N LEU A 288 -39.32 16.23 -32.43
CA LEU A 288 -38.64 17.26 -33.19
C LEU A 288 -37.78 16.66 -34.32
N ARG A 289 -38.28 16.87 -35.55
CA ARG A 289 -37.54 16.70 -36.81
C ARG A 289 -36.46 17.75 -36.94
N ALA A 290 -35.30 17.36 -37.48
CA ALA A 290 -34.65 18.00 -38.62
C ALA A 290 -33.38 17.26 -39.05
N SER A 291 -33.40 16.68 -40.25
CA SER A 291 -32.19 16.44 -41.07
C SER A 291 -31.91 17.72 -41.88
N PRO A 292 -30.68 17.91 -42.39
CA PRO A 292 -30.39 17.32 -43.70
C PRO A 292 -28.91 16.85 -43.89
N SER A 293 -28.82 15.96 -44.89
CA SER A 293 -27.68 15.42 -45.57
C SER A 293 -26.67 16.45 -46.09
N THR A 294 -25.37 16.16 -45.92
CA THR A 294 -24.37 16.57 -46.92
C THR A 294 -23.37 15.42 -47.11
N LYS A 295 -23.24 15.02 -48.37
CA LYS A 295 -22.21 14.08 -48.84
C LYS A 295 -20.83 14.71 -48.74
N PRO A 296 -19.77 13.95 -48.41
CA PRO A 296 -18.40 14.42 -48.57
C PRO A 296 -17.91 14.13 -50.00
N SER A 297 -17.21 15.11 -50.53
CA SER A 297 -16.44 15.05 -51.77
C SER A 297 -15.19 14.22 -51.64
N ASP A 298 -14.88 13.43 -52.68
CA ASP A 298 -13.62 12.74 -52.91
C ASP A 298 -12.43 13.68 -52.95
N GLY A 299 -11.33 13.20 -52.36
CA GLY A 299 -9.98 13.67 -52.70
C GLY A 299 -9.06 13.90 -51.52
N LEU A 300 -8.33 12.86 -51.16
CA LEU A 300 -6.88 12.96 -50.84
C LEU A 300 -6.37 11.55 -50.43
N ARG A 301 -5.77 10.86 -51.38
CA ARG A 301 -4.90 9.72 -51.12
C ARG A 301 -3.63 10.22 -50.47
N ALA A 302 -3.45 9.91 -49.18
CA ALA A 302 -2.14 9.88 -48.54
C ALA A 302 -2.05 8.54 -47.81
N GLY A 303 -1.21 7.68 -48.31
CA GLY A 303 -0.88 6.40 -47.66
C GLY A 303 -0.22 6.65 -46.31
N HIS A 304 -0.96 6.39 -45.25
CA HIS A 304 -0.37 6.14 -43.93
C HIS A 304 -0.64 4.68 -43.62
N GLY A 305 0.44 3.89 -43.75
CA GLY A 305 0.46 2.57 -43.16
C GLY A 305 0.15 2.72 -41.67
N ALA A 306 -1.06 2.34 -41.29
CA ALA A 306 -1.39 2.13 -39.90
C ALA A 306 -0.48 1.01 -39.40
N SER A 307 0.61 1.38 -38.74
CA SER A 307 1.39 0.47 -37.91
C SER A 307 0.48 0.01 -36.78
N THR A 308 -0.22 -1.10 -37.01
CA THR A 308 -0.80 -1.85 -35.90
C THR A 308 0.36 -2.26 -35.01
N SER A 309 0.49 -1.62 -33.85
CA SER A 309 1.42 -2.04 -32.82
C SER A 309 1.01 -3.45 -32.36
N SER A 310 1.55 -4.46 -33.03
CA SER A 310 1.39 -5.85 -32.63
C SER A 310 2.19 -6.07 -31.36
N LEU A 311 1.55 -6.58 -30.33
CA LEU A 311 2.22 -7.16 -29.16
C LEU A 311 3.06 -8.35 -29.65
N VAL A 312 4.36 -8.22 -29.61
CA VAL A 312 5.29 -9.32 -29.92
C VAL A 312 5.62 -10.02 -28.62
N VAL A 313 5.37 -11.32 -28.56
CA VAL A 313 5.84 -12.19 -27.48
C VAL A 313 7.30 -12.51 -27.77
N ASP A 314 8.20 -12.14 -26.86
CA ASP A 314 9.61 -12.44 -26.99
C ASP A 314 9.91 -13.94 -26.75
N ARG A 315 11.18 -14.35 -26.94
CA ARG A 315 11.59 -15.75 -26.83
C ARG A 315 11.39 -16.40 -25.47
N ALA A 316 11.20 -15.59 -24.41
CA ALA A 316 10.88 -16.06 -23.06
C ALA A 316 9.36 -16.07 -22.79
N GLY A 317 8.54 -15.79 -23.78
CA GLY A 317 7.09 -15.61 -23.62
C GLY A 317 6.70 -14.29 -22.95
N LEU A 318 7.65 -13.38 -22.75
CA LEU A 318 7.42 -12.06 -22.20
C LEU A 318 6.89 -11.13 -23.29
N MET A 319 5.92 -10.31 -22.94
CA MET A 319 5.34 -9.33 -23.87
C MET A 319 6.27 -8.13 -24.01
N THR A 320 6.65 -7.80 -25.25
CA THR A 320 7.33 -6.56 -25.58
C THR A 320 6.41 -5.69 -26.46
N LEU A 321 6.45 -4.38 -26.25
CA LEU A 321 5.77 -3.43 -27.12
C LEU A 321 6.76 -2.97 -28.20
N ASN A 322 6.37 -3.07 -29.48
CA ASN A 322 7.21 -2.62 -30.60
C ASN A 322 7.60 -1.13 -30.41
N GLY A 323 8.92 -0.87 -30.39
CA GLY A 323 9.48 0.48 -30.38
C GLY A 323 9.82 1.07 -29.03
N GLY A 324 9.60 0.36 -27.90
CA GLY A 324 9.96 0.83 -26.56
C GLY A 324 10.74 -0.21 -25.74
N ARG A 325 11.52 0.25 -24.77
CA ARG A 325 12.13 -0.62 -23.76
C ARG A 325 11.05 -1.07 -22.76
N SER A 326 10.21 -2.03 -23.16
CA SER A 326 9.05 -2.47 -22.39
C SER A 326 9.38 -2.97 -20.98
N GLY A 327 10.61 -3.42 -20.74
CA GLY A 327 11.11 -3.83 -19.43
C GLY A 327 11.77 -2.72 -18.60
N ILE A 328 11.71 -1.45 -19.01
CA ILE A 328 12.45 -0.36 -18.34
C ILE A 328 12.11 -0.22 -16.86
N GLY A 329 10.87 -0.47 -16.46
CA GLY A 329 10.43 -0.43 -15.06
C GLY A 329 10.96 -1.58 -14.20
N VAL A 330 11.57 -2.61 -14.82
CA VAL A 330 12.32 -3.67 -14.16
C VAL A 330 13.81 -3.37 -14.24
N VAL A 331 14.35 -3.21 -15.45
CA VAL A 331 15.80 -3.06 -15.71
C VAL A 331 16.37 -1.79 -15.10
N ALA A 332 15.61 -0.72 -15.06
CA ALA A 332 16.03 0.59 -14.58
C ALA A 332 15.02 1.21 -13.58
N SER A 333 14.44 0.38 -12.71
CA SER A 333 13.37 0.80 -11.77
C SER A 333 13.77 1.99 -10.90
N ALA A 334 15.00 2.03 -10.39
CA ALA A 334 15.53 3.14 -9.61
C ALA A 334 15.69 4.42 -10.44
N ARG A 335 16.18 4.30 -11.69
CA ARG A 335 16.40 5.45 -12.58
C ARG A 335 15.13 6.15 -12.99
N LEU A 336 13.99 5.45 -13.03
CA LEU A 336 12.69 6.07 -13.29
C LEU A 336 12.27 7.05 -12.19
N SER A 337 12.84 6.97 -10.98
CA SER A 337 12.64 7.97 -9.94
C SER A 337 13.20 9.35 -10.31
N GLN A 338 14.09 9.41 -11.31
CA GLN A 338 14.75 10.63 -11.80
C GLN A 338 14.01 11.29 -12.97
N VAL A 339 12.85 10.78 -13.38
CA VAL A 339 12.01 11.42 -14.39
C VAL A 339 11.48 12.75 -13.84
N ARG A 340 11.85 13.85 -14.52
CA ARG A 340 11.44 15.21 -14.16
C ARG A 340 10.19 15.60 -14.91
N TYR A 341 9.37 16.40 -14.25
CA TYR A 341 8.28 17.12 -14.87
C TYR A 341 8.60 18.62 -14.86
N ALA A 342 7.94 19.41 -15.72
CA ALA A 342 8.18 20.84 -15.85
C ALA A 342 8.01 21.64 -14.55
N TYR A 343 7.25 21.13 -13.60
CA TYR A 343 7.03 21.73 -12.29
C TYR A 343 8.02 21.25 -11.19
N ASP A 344 8.99 20.40 -11.55
CA ASP A 344 10.03 19.90 -10.62
C ASP A 344 11.30 20.78 -10.59
N ASP A 345 11.31 21.96 -11.23
CA ASP A 345 12.52 22.76 -11.45
C ASP A 345 13.23 23.21 -10.17
N ASP A 346 12.50 23.34 -9.06
CA ASP A 346 13.05 23.76 -7.76
C ASP A 346 13.60 22.60 -6.91
N THR A 347 13.61 21.38 -7.39
CA THR A 347 13.78 20.17 -6.58
C THR A 347 15.22 19.70 -6.37
N ARG A 348 16.22 20.48 -6.81
CA ARG A 348 17.65 20.23 -6.59
C ARG A 348 18.29 21.07 -5.50
N ARG A 349 17.51 21.55 -4.56
CA ARG A 349 18.07 22.33 -3.47
C ARG A 349 18.49 21.39 -2.35
N ASP A 350 19.76 21.40 -2.00
CA ASP A 350 20.31 20.68 -0.84
C ASP A 350 19.61 21.06 0.47
N ASP A 351 19.05 22.28 0.51
CA ASP A 351 18.26 22.78 1.62
C ASP A 351 16.89 22.06 1.79
N LEU A 352 16.32 21.52 0.71
CA LEU A 352 15.05 20.78 0.75
C LEU A 352 15.23 19.28 1.03
N PHE A 353 16.33 18.70 0.59
CA PHE A 353 16.68 17.28 0.76
C PHE A 353 18.12 17.17 1.26
N PRO A 354 18.41 17.61 2.50
CA PRO A 354 19.78 17.65 3.03
C PRO A 354 20.37 16.25 3.08
N GLN A 355 21.51 16.08 2.39
CA GLN A 355 22.19 14.80 2.26
C GLN A 355 22.52 14.18 3.63
N GLY A 356 22.26 12.90 3.79
CA GLY A 356 22.53 12.15 5.01
C GLY A 356 21.56 12.42 6.17
N ARG A 357 20.60 13.36 6.02
CA ARG A 357 19.55 13.58 7.02
C ARG A 357 18.37 12.66 6.74
N LEU A 358 18.28 11.57 7.51
CA LEU A 358 17.27 10.54 7.35
C LEU A 358 16.20 10.62 8.47
N ASP A 359 15.00 10.17 8.17
CA ASP A 359 13.95 9.95 9.15
C ASP A 359 14.18 8.62 9.93
N ALA A 360 13.31 8.31 10.88
CA ALA A 360 13.40 7.09 11.67
C ALA A 360 13.29 5.79 10.83
N ASP A 361 12.72 5.87 9.63
CA ASP A 361 12.62 4.76 8.68
C ASP A 361 13.81 4.73 7.69
N LEU A 362 14.87 5.50 7.97
CA LEU A 362 16.05 5.66 7.13
C LEU A 362 15.69 6.11 5.70
N GLN A 363 14.75 7.01 5.58
CA GLN A 363 14.42 7.69 4.34
C GLN A 363 14.87 9.15 4.39
N GLN A 364 15.20 9.70 3.23
CA GLN A 364 15.53 11.12 3.08
C GLN A 364 14.43 12.00 3.67
N VAL A 365 14.79 12.99 4.49
CA VAL A 365 13.85 13.99 5.01
C VAL A 365 13.45 14.95 3.89
N ASP A 366 12.16 15.29 3.83
CA ASP A 366 11.56 16.25 2.89
C ASP A 366 11.17 17.52 3.64
N LEU A 367 11.94 18.57 3.43
CA LEU A 367 11.75 19.87 4.08
C LEU A 367 10.93 20.86 3.25
N ARG A 368 10.29 20.44 2.17
CA ARG A 368 9.38 21.31 1.40
C ARG A 368 8.25 21.82 2.30
N GLU A 369 7.84 23.05 2.11
CA GLU A 369 6.72 23.66 2.85
C GLU A 369 5.35 23.09 2.41
N GLN A 370 5.26 22.63 1.18
CA GLN A 370 4.04 22.09 0.59
C GLN A 370 4.32 20.77 -0.15
N ASN A 371 3.41 19.83 0.00
CA ASN A 371 3.39 18.60 -0.78
C ASN A 371 1.96 18.35 -1.31
N THR A 372 1.81 17.36 -2.16
CA THR A 372 0.55 17.07 -2.85
C THR A 372 -0.57 16.53 -1.94
N TRP A 373 -0.24 16.11 -0.73
CA TRP A 373 -1.24 15.79 0.31
C TRP A 373 -2.09 17.02 0.69
N ARG A 374 -1.56 18.22 0.51
CA ARG A 374 -2.23 19.48 0.85
C ARG A 374 -2.87 20.20 -0.34
N LEU A 375 -2.79 19.64 -1.55
CA LEU A 375 -3.31 20.30 -2.76
C LEU A 375 -4.81 20.06 -2.92
N ALA A 376 -5.51 21.09 -3.38
CA ALA A 376 -6.88 21.02 -3.86
C ALA A 376 -6.90 20.53 -5.33
N LEU A 377 -8.09 20.22 -5.86
CA LEU A 377 -8.23 19.63 -7.19
C LEU A 377 -7.54 20.40 -8.32
N ALA A 378 -7.67 21.72 -8.33
CA ALA A 378 -7.11 22.58 -9.38
C ALA A 378 -5.58 22.64 -9.35
N ASP A 379 -4.97 22.34 -8.20
CA ASP A 379 -3.53 22.47 -7.97
C ASP A 379 -2.77 21.16 -8.20
N VAL A 380 -3.47 20.04 -8.35
CA VAL A 380 -2.84 18.73 -8.56
C VAL A 380 -2.35 18.59 -9.99
N PRO A 381 -1.03 18.41 -10.22
CA PRO A 381 -0.50 18.19 -11.55
C PRO A 381 -1.06 16.91 -12.19
N THR A 382 -1.42 16.97 -13.48
CA THR A 382 -1.98 15.82 -14.21
C THR A 382 -1.06 14.61 -14.18
N ALA A 383 0.26 14.81 -14.32
CA ALA A 383 1.22 13.72 -14.27
C ALA A 383 1.22 12.99 -12.92
N GLU A 384 1.12 13.73 -11.82
CA GLU A 384 1.01 13.12 -10.48
C GLU A 384 -0.31 12.37 -10.29
N MET A 385 -1.42 12.94 -10.76
CA MET A 385 -2.71 12.24 -10.74
C MET A 385 -2.60 10.90 -11.46
N LEU A 386 -1.98 10.87 -12.65
CA LEU A 386 -1.78 9.63 -13.40
C LEU A 386 -0.85 8.65 -12.67
N GLU A 387 0.28 9.10 -12.11
CA GLU A 387 1.17 8.23 -11.32
C GLU A 387 0.45 7.58 -10.13
N VAL A 388 -0.36 8.37 -9.41
CA VAL A 388 -1.13 7.88 -8.26
C VAL A 388 -2.14 6.81 -8.69
N GLN A 389 -2.83 6.98 -9.84
CA GLN A 389 -3.72 5.94 -10.36
C GLN A 389 -2.96 4.70 -10.79
N LEU A 390 -1.81 4.85 -11.48
CA LEU A 390 -0.98 3.73 -11.94
C LEU A 390 -0.50 2.87 -10.76
N VAL A 391 0.03 3.50 -9.72
CA VAL A 391 0.58 2.78 -8.56
C VAL A 391 -0.52 2.18 -7.69
N ASN A 392 -1.58 2.95 -7.38
CA ASN A 392 -2.52 2.58 -6.33
C ASN A 392 -3.73 1.76 -6.83
N ALA A 393 -4.01 1.77 -8.14
CA ALA A 393 -5.17 1.07 -8.70
C ALA A 393 -4.81 0.17 -9.90
N VAL A 394 -4.09 0.71 -10.91
CA VAL A 394 -3.82 -0.03 -12.15
C VAL A 394 -2.86 -1.20 -11.92
N ALA A 395 -1.74 -0.98 -11.22
CA ALA A 395 -0.79 -2.04 -10.94
C ALA A 395 -1.40 -3.18 -10.07
N PRO A 396 -2.13 -2.91 -8.98
CA PRO A 396 -2.91 -3.93 -8.28
C PRO A 396 -3.87 -4.71 -9.18
N PHE A 397 -4.58 -4.03 -10.09
CA PHE A 397 -5.46 -4.67 -11.06
C PHE A 397 -4.70 -5.67 -11.94
N ILE A 398 -3.57 -5.24 -12.53
CA ILE A 398 -2.73 -6.09 -13.39
C ILE A 398 -2.23 -7.30 -12.61
N LEU A 399 -1.63 -7.10 -11.44
CA LEU A 399 -1.08 -8.19 -10.62
C LEU A 399 -2.16 -9.19 -10.22
N CYS A 400 -3.31 -8.74 -9.73
CA CYS A 400 -4.42 -9.62 -9.39
C CYS A 400 -4.87 -10.43 -10.61
N ALA A 401 -5.11 -9.77 -11.74
CA ALA A 401 -5.63 -10.41 -12.95
C ALA A 401 -4.64 -11.42 -13.55
N ARG A 402 -3.35 -11.04 -13.68
CA ARG A 402 -2.34 -11.87 -14.35
C ARG A 402 -1.81 -13.01 -13.49
N LEU A 403 -1.84 -12.87 -12.17
CA LEU A 403 -1.36 -13.91 -11.25
C LEU A 403 -2.47 -14.87 -10.78
N LYS A 404 -3.73 -14.63 -11.14
CA LYS A 404 -4.82 -15.58 -10.82
C LYS A 404 -4.52 -17.00 -11.31
N PRO A 405 -4.04 -17.24 -12.55
CA PRO A 405 -3.70 -18.59 -12.99
C PRO A 405 -2.65 -19.28 -12.10
N LEU A 406 -1.61 -18.56 -11.67
CA LEU A 406 -0.62 -19.11 -10.75
C LEU A 406 -1.23 -19.46 -9.37
N MET A 407 -2.13 -18.63 -8.87
CA MET A 407 -2.85 -18.92 -7.62
C MET A 407 -3.72 -20.17 -7.74
N LEU A 408 -4.21 -20.51 -8.93
CA LEU A 408 -5.05 -21.67 -9.18
C LEU A 408 -4.28 -22.99 -9.35
N ARG A 409 -2.96 -22.97 -9.57
CA ARG A 409 -2.16 -24.19 -9.77
C ARG A 409 -2.24 -25.19 -8.61
N VAL A 410 -2.39 -24.69 -7.40
CA VAL A 410 -2.58 -25.52 -6.21
C VAL A 410 -4.04 -25.41 -5.76
N PRO A 411 -4.79 -26.53 -5.62
CA PRO A 411 -6.23 -26.51 -5.38
C PRO A 411 -6.59 -26.28 -3.90
N THR A 412 -5.83 -25.44 -3.18
CA THR A 412 -6.17 -25.03 -1.81
C THR A 412 -7.18 -23.88 -1.85
N ARG A 413 -8.00 -23.77 -0.81
CA ARG A 413 -9.05 -22.75 -0.72
C ARG A 413 -8.77 -21.69 0.36
N ASP A 414 -7.52 -21.48 0.68
CA ASP A 414 -7.01 -20.63 1.76
C ASP A 414 -6.08 -19.52 1.26
N LYS A 415 -6.32 -19.08 0.02
CA LYS A 415 -5.51 -18.04 -0.61
C LYS A 415 -6.07 -16.66 -0.34
N HIS A 416 -5.19 -15.66 -0.28
CA HIS A 416 -5.59 -14.30 0.08
C HIS A 416 -5.02 -13.25 -0.87
N ILE A 417 -5.84 -12.23 -1.14
CA ILE A 417 -5.40 -10.98 -1.75
C ILE A 417 -5.76 -9.85 -0.79
N VAL A 418 -4.77 -9.09 -0.36
CA VAL A 418 -4.94 -7.95 0.53
C VAL A 418 -4.56 -6.67 -0.20
N ASN A 419 -5.54 -5.84 -0.47
CA ASN A 419 -5.37 -4.53 -1.09
C ASN A 419 -5.26 -3.48 0.02
N VAL A 420 -4.07 -2.91 0.19
CA VAL A 420 -3.84 -1.88 1.21
C VAL A 420 -4.50 -0.58 0.77
N SER A 421 -5.61 -0.28 1.40
CA SER A 421 -6.44 0.89 1.16
C SER A 421 -6.36 1.88 2.33
N ALA A 422 -7.31 2.78 2.42
CA ALA A 422 -7.41 3.77 3.48
C ALA A 422 -8.82 4.38 3.52
N MET A 423 -9.14 5.07 4.63
CA MET A 423 -10.39 5.83 4.78
C MET A 423 -10.57 6.92 3.71
N GLU A 424 -9.51 7.29 3.01
CA GLU A 424 -9.51 8.19 1.86
C GLU A 424 -10.38 7.68 0.71
N GLY A 425 -10.45 6.36 0.50
CA GLY A 425 -11.28 5.71 -0.51
C GLY A 425 -12.75 5.47 -0.11
N ILE A 426 -13.18 5.89 1.08
CA ILE A 426 -14.52 5.61 1.61
C ILE A 426 -15.44 6.81 1.41
N PHE A 427 -16.60 6.61 0.76
CA PHE A 427 -17.59 7.67 0.50
C PHE A 427 -18.35 8.09 1.76
N SER A 428 -18.66 7.15 2.65
CA SER A 428 -19.44 7.40 3.87
C SER A 428 -18.68 8.16 4.96
N ARG A 429 -17.40 8.51 4.75
CA ARG A 429 -16.63 9.30 5.72
C ARG A 429 -17.10 10.76 5.73
N GLY A 430 -17.77 11.18 6.81
CA GLY A 430 -18.31 12.54 6.97
C GLY A 430 -17.27 13.65 7.15
N THR A 431 -15.99 13.32 7.34
CA THR A 431 -14.91 14.28 7.61
C THR A 431 -13.93 14.46 6.45
N LYS A 432 -14.37 14.23 5.21
CA LYS A 432 -13.54 14.49 4.03
C LYS A 432 -13.28 15.98 3.86
N THR A 433 -12.02 16.30 3.55
CA THR A 433 -11.60 17.66 3.22
C THR A 433 -11.58 17.87 1.72
N ASP A 434 -11.27 19.09 1.26
CA ASP A 434 -11.05 19.47 -0.14
C ASP A 434 -9.66 19.06 -0.67
N LYS A 435 -8.83 18.39 0.16
CA LYS A 435 -7.44 18.05 -0.13
C LYS A 435 -7.28 16.65 -0.73
N HIS A 436 -6.15 16.44 -1.43
CA HIS A 436 -5.70 15.16 -2.04
C HIS A 436 -6.78 14.36 -2.79
N PRO A 437 -7.60 14.99 -3.66
CA PRO A 437 -8.69 14.31 -4.36
C PRO A 437 -8.20 13.15 -5.25
N HIS A 438 -7.03 13.27 -5.86
CA HIS A 438 -6.40 12.23 -6.69
C HIS A 438 -6.08 10.95 -5.91
N THR A 439 -5.63 11.07 -4.65
CA THR A 439 -5.40 9.93 -3.75
C THR A 439 -6.73 9.29 -3.32
N ASN A 440 -7.74 10.11 -2.99
CA ASN A 440 -9.08 9.63 -2.67
C ASN A 440 -9.66 8.82 -3.83
N MET A 441 -9.55 9.32 -5.08
CA MET A 441 -9.99 8.62 -6.31
C MET A 441 -9.31 7.27 -6.46
N ALA A 442 -7.99 7.20 -6.30
CA ALA A 442 -7.24 5.95 -6.48
C ALA A 442 -7.61 4.89 -5.44
N LYS A 443 -7.79 5.30 -4.17
CA LYS A 443 -8.23 4.39 -3.11
C LYS A 443 -9.69 3.94 -3.28
N ALA A 444 -10.56 4.81 -3.79
CA ALA A 444 -11.92 4.43 -4.16
C ALA A 444 -11.94 3.42 -5.32
N ALA A 445 -11.10 3.62 -6.34
CA ALA A 445 -10.94 2.66 -7.44
C ALA A 445 -10.46 1.29 -6.94
N LEU A 446 -9.45 1.25 -6.06
CA LEU A 446 -8.97 0.02 -5.44
C LEU A 446 -10.04 -0.69 -4.60
N ASN A 447 -10.84 0.07 -3.84
CA ASN A 447 -11.96 -0.45 -3.06
C ASN A 447 -13.03 -1.05 -3.96
N MET A 448 -13.41 -0.37 -5.06
CA MET A 448 -14.40 -0.86 -6.01
C MET A 448 -13.92 -2.13 -6.71
N MET A 449 -12.65 -2.18 -7.13
CA MET A 449 -12.05 -3.41 -7.67
C MET A 449 -12.16 -4.56 -6.67
N THR A 450 -11.82 -4.32 -5.41
CA THR A 450 -11.89 -5.34 -4.35
C THR A 450 -13.31 -5.87 -4.18
N LEU A 451 -14.28 -4.97 -4.05
CA LEU A 451 -15.69 -5.33 -3.85
C LEU A 451 -16.24 -6.15 -5.01
N THR A 452 -15.93 -5.78 -6.25
CA THR A 452 -16.44 -6.45 -7.44
C THR A 452 -15.74 -7.77 -7.73
N ALA A 453 -14.39 -7.78 -7.69
CA ALA A 453 -13.62 -8.97 -8.04
C ALA A 453 -13.70 -10.09 -6.98
N SER A 454 -13.86 -9.75 -5.70
CA SER A 454 -13.92 -10.73 -4.62
C SER A 454 -15.00 -11.79 -4.81
N ARG A 455 -16.12 -11.43 -5.44
CA ARG A 455 -17.26 -12.35 -5.72
C ARG A 455 -16.91 -13.44 -6.72
N ASP A 456 -15.99 -13.16 -7.64
CA ASP A 456 -15.47 -14.17 -8.56
C ASP A 456 -14.35 -14.99 -7.91
N TYR A 457 -13.40 -14.32 -7.28
CA TYR A 457 -12.21 -14.95 -6.72
C TYR A 457 -12.52 -15.94 -5.59
N VAL A 458 -13.53 -15.68 -4.77
CA VAL A 458 -13.92 -16.58 -3.67
C VAL A 458 -14.42 -17.94 -4.16
N LYS A 459 -14.98 -18.03 -5.37
CA LYS A 459 -15.39 -19.31 -5.98
C LYS A 459 -14.20 -20.26 -6.12
N ASP A 460 -13.02 -19.69 -6.34
CA ASP A 460 -11.75 -20.39 -6.48
C ASP A 460 -10.97 -20.48 -5.16
N GLY A 461 -11.58 -20.12 -4.03
CA GLY A 461 -10.93 -20.12 -2.71
C GLY A 461 -9.88 -19.04 -2.53
N ILE A 462 -10.02 -17.91 -3.24
CA ILE A 462 -9.17 -16.73 -3.11
C ILE A 462 -9.97 -15.63 -2.41
N HIS A 463 -9.55 -15.24 -1.22
CA HIS A 463 -10.24 -14.30 -0.34
C HIS A 463 -9.65 -12.91 -0.48
N MET A 464 -10.32 -12.04 -1.25
CA MET A 464 -9.85 -10.68 -1.52
C MET A 464 -10.52 -9.68 -0.58
N ASN A 465 -9.71 -8.83 0.09
CA ASN A 465 -10.17 -7.77 0.97
C ASN A 465 -9.38 -6.48 0.75
N ALA A 466 -9.98 -5.33 1.10
CA ALA A 466 -9.29 -4.07 1.28
C ALA A 466 -9.06 -3.82 2.77
N VAL A 467 -7.89 -3.29 3.14
CA VAL A 467 -7.51 -3.06 4.54
C VAL A 467 -7.05 -1.64 4.75
N ASP A 468 -7.63 -0.96 5.74
CA ASP A 468 -7.14 0.31 6.28
C ASP A 468 -6.04 0.04 7.31
N THR A 469 -4.85 0.55 7.07
CA THR A 469 -3.71 0.41 8.00
C THR A 469 -3.87 1.23 9.27
N GLY A 470 -4.82 2.15 9.29
CA GLY A 470 -4.98 3.15 10.33
C GLY A 470 -3.97 4.30 10.21
N TRP A 471 -3.98 5.20 11.18
CA TRP A 471 -3.11 6.37 11.16
C TRP A 471 -1.73 6.03 11.72
N VAL A 472 -0.81 5.67 10.83
CA VAL A 472 0.56 5.19 11.15
C VAL A 472 1.59 6.31 10.99
N THR A 473 1.47 7.11 9.91
CA THR A 473 2.40 8.20 9.56
C THR A 473 1.65 9.52 9.40
N ASP A 474 2.36 10.63 9.55
CA ASP A 474 1.88 11.96 9.19
C ASP A 474 2.37 12.29 7.78
N GLU A 475 1.47 12.43 6.82
CA GLU A 475 1.80 12.72 5.42
C GLU A 475 1.99 14.22 5.15
N ASP A 476 1.75 15.07 6.15
CA ASP A 476 2.04 16.50 6.04
C ASP A 476 3.56 16.74 5.89
N PRO A 477 3.98 17.85 5.25
CA PRO A 477 5.37 18.29 5.24
C PRO A 477 5.99 18.32 6.65
N ALA A 478 7.29 18.03 6.74
CA ALA A 478 8.01 17.91 8.02
C ALA A 478 7.80 19.13 8.95
N ILE A 479 7.82 20.34 8.39
CA ILE A 479 7.60 21.59 9.15
C ILE A 479 6.23 21.60 9.84
N HIS A 480 5.19 21.14 9.16
CA HIS A 480 3.83 21.07 9.74
C HIS A 480 3.68 19.92 10.73
N ALA A 481 4.33 18.78 10.48
CA ALA A 481 4.36 17.64 11.40
C ALA A 481 5.06 18.03 12.71
N ASP A 482 6.22 18.68 12.64
CA ASP A 482 6.98 19.17 13.79
C ASP A 482 6.19 20.22 14.59
N ARG A 483 5.50 21.13 13.91
CA ARG A 483 4.61 22.09 14.55
C ARG A 483 3.48 21.41 15.31
N LYS A 484 2.81 20.43 14.70
CA LYS A 484 1.74 19.65 15.37
C LYS A 484 2.26 18.93 16.61
N LYS A 485 3.47 18.34 16.52
CA LYS A 485 4.14 17.70 17.66
C LYS A 485 4.42 18.71 18.78
N ALA A 486 4.97 19.88 18.46
CA ALA A 486 5.34 20.89 19.45
C ALA A 486 4.11 21.54 20.11
N GLU A 487 3.14 21.98 19.31
CA GLU A 487 1.99 22.75 19.81
C GLU A 487 0.91 21.86 20.46
N PHE A 488 0.64 20.67 19.87
CA PHE A 488 -0.49 19.82 20.27
C PHE A 488 -0.07 18.47 20.87
N ASP A 489 1.22 18.23 21.04
CA ASP A 489 1.73 16.91 21.44
C ASP A 489 1.16 15.77 20.54
N PHE A 490 0.95 16.10 19.26
CA PHE A 490 0.38 15.17 18.33
C PHE A 490 1.42 14.12 17.91
N ALA A 491 1.01 12.86 17.92
CA ALA A 491 1.68 11.77 17.23
C ALA A 491 0.62 10.82 16.67
N PRO A 492 0.88 10.18 15.52
CA PRO A 492 -0.01 9.15 15.02
C PRO A 492 -0.27 8.07 16.09
N PRO A 493 -1.51 7.55 16.21
CA PRO A 493 -1.88 6.60 17.26
C PRO A 493 -1.29 5.20 17.10
N LEU A 494 -0.77 4.87 15.91
CA LEU A 494 -0.25 3.56 15.51
C LEU A 494 1.15 3.68 14.95
N ASP A 495 1.94 2.61 15.01
CA ASP A 495 3.23 2.51 14.34
C ASP A 495 3.17 1.62 13.09
N ILE A 496 4.32 1.46 12.41
CA ILE A 496 4.42 0.67 11.18
C ILE A 496 4.18 -0.82 11.40
N VAL A 497 4.46 -1.36 12.60
CA VAL A 497 4.16 -2.76 12.96
C VAL A 497 2.65 -2.97 13.12
N ASP A 498 1.93 -1.98 13.69
CA ASP A 498 0.47 -2.01 13.76
C ASP A 498 -0.17 -2.01 12.37
N GLY A 499 0.38 -1.19 11.45
CA GLY A 499 -0.05 -1.17 10.07
C GLY A 499 0.15 -2.52 9.39
N ALA A 500 1.32 -3.13 9.56
CA ALA A 500 1.63 -4.45 9.03
C ALA A 500 0.74 -5.54 9.64
N ALA A 501 0.47 -5.49 10.94
CA ALA A 501 -0.41 -6.42 11.62
C ALA A 501 -1.83 -6.39 11.05
N ARG A 502 -2.38 -5.20 10.77
CA ARG A 502 -3.70 -5.04 10.14
C ARG A 502 -3.76 -5.66 8.74
N VAL A 503 -2.71 -5.45 7.95
CA VAL A 503 -2.62 -6.01 6.58
C VAL A 503 -2.48 -7.53 6.61
N CYS A 504 -1.75 -8.08 7.57
CA CYS A 504 -1.55 -9.53 7.71
C CYS A 504 -2.75 -10.25 8.35
N ASP A 505 -3.60 -9.55 9.09
CA ASP A 505 -4.70 -10.15 9.83
C ASP A 505 -5.66 -10.99 8.99
N PRO A 506 -6.09 -10.59 7.78
CA PRO A 506 -7.03 -11.38 6.99
C PRO A 506 -6.54 -12.80 6.70
N PHE A 507 -5.26 -12.97 6.37
CA PHE A 507 -4.72 -14.31 6.08
C PHE A 507 -4.29 -15.05 7.35
N PHE A 508 -3.71 -14.39 8.36
CA PHE A 508 -3.40 -15.06 9.61
C PHE A 508 -4.66 -15.51 10.35
N SER A 509 -5.65 -14.62 10.52
CA SER A 509 -6.92 -14.99 11.17
C SER A 509 -7.66 -16.07 10.40
N GLY A 510 -7.73 -15.96 9.08
CA GLY A 510 -8.36 -16.98 8.23
C GLY A 510 -7.71 -18.36 8.39
N LEU A 511 -6.38 -18.44 8.41
CA LEU A 511 -5.65 -19.69 8.58
C LEU A 511 -5.74 -20.25 10.01
N ILE A 512 -5.83 -19.39 11.03
CA ILE A 512 -5.98 -19.81 12.43
C ILE A 512 -7.38 -20.37 12.70
N THR A 513 -8.41 -19.70 12.18
CA THR A 513 -9.81 -20.02 12.49
C THR A 513 -10.45 -20.97 11.49
N GLY A 514 -9.89 -21.09 10.28
CA GLY A 514 -10.54 -21.74 9.14
C GLY A 514 -11.67 -20.93 8.51
N GLU A 515 -11.96 -19.72 9.04
CA GLU A 515 -12.98 -18.82 8.53
C GLU A 515 -12.35 -17.67 7.75
N HIS A 516 -12.52 -17.67 6.44
CA HIS A 516 -11.90 -16.72 5.56
C HIS A 516 -12.86 -15.60 5.16
N THR A 517 -12.60 -14.39 5.62
CA THR A 517 -13.33 -13.17 5.23
C THR A 517 -12.98 -12.75 3.80
N TYR A 518 -13.98 -12.34 3.01
CA TYR A 518 -13.78 -11.77 1.66
C TYR A 518 -14.76 -10.65 1.34
N GLY A 519 -14.40 -9.81 0.38
CA GLY A 519 -15.24 -8.73 -0.13
C GLY A 519 -15.55 -7.65 0.90
N LYS A 520 -14.63 -7.43 1.85
CA LYS A 520 -14.80 -6.45 2.92
C LYS A 520 -13.74 -5.35 2.85
N PHE A 521 -14.13 -4.18 3.29
CA PHE A 521 -13.21 -3.16 3.76
C PHE A 521 -13.01 -3.37 5.26
N LEU A 522 -11.77 -3.66 5.65
CA LEU A 522 -11.42 -3.97 7.04
C LEU A 522 -10.75 -2.76 7.68
N LYS A 523 -11.32 -2.31 8.78
CA LYS A 523 -10.82 -1.22 9.61
C LYS A 523 -10.71 -1.69 11.05
N ASP A 524 -9.57 -1.45 11.68
CA ASP A 524 -9.31 -1.88 13.05
C ASP A 524 -9.70 -3.36 13.28
N TYR A 525 -9.31 -4.23 12.31
CA TYR A 525 -9.55 -5.69 12.28
C TYR A 525 -11.02 -6.13 12.09
N LYS A 526 -11.92 -5.21 11.77
CA LYS A 526 -13.36 -5.49 11.63
C LYS A 526 -13.88 -5.00 10.28
N PRO A 527 -14.89 -5.67 9.72
CA PRO A 527 -15.61 -5.15 8.56
C PRO A 527 -16.19 -3.75 8.85
N SER A 528 -16.00 -2.85 7.91
CA SER A 528 -16.53 -1.49 7.92
C SER A 528 -17.27 -1.22 6.61
N ASN A 529 -18.09 -0.18 6.59
CA ASN A 529 -18.77 0.26 5.37
C ASN A 529 -17.76 0.77 4.34
N TRP A 530 -18.14 0.56 3.07
CA TRP A 530 -17.41 1.06 1.91
C TRP A 530 -17.51 2.58 1.73
#